data_6be9a601771dea6063467ecc778cb33a
#
_entry.id   6be9a601771dea6063467ecc778cb33a
#
_cell.length_a   1.000
_cell.length_b   1.000
_cell.length_c   1.000
_cell.angle_alpha   90.00
_cell.angle_beta   90.00
_cell.angle_gamma   90.00
#
_symmetry.space_group_name_H-M   'P 1'
#
loop_
_entity.id
_entity.type
_entity.pdbx_description
1 polymer ?
#
loop_
_entity_poly.entity_id
_entity_poly.type
_entity_poly.pdbx_seq_one_letter_code
_entity_poly.pdbx_strand_id
1 'polypeptide(L)'
;GIIGPEQFSHFKESAWFSLPVPGSYGLSFSTALIIPFVVAALSSALKTMGDLTTCQKINDAGWKRPDMKAVSRGILACACGNLMSGLAGALGQSPSSSNIGLSIATGATSRTIAYATGGILIALAFMPKIAAVFVIMPTPVMGASLIFAVSFMVLAGIQIMLSRMIASRKTFVIGMSIIFGLSVDLIPGI
;
A
#
# COMPACT_ATOMS: atom_id res chain seq x y z
N GLY A 1 13.23 -18.39 22.71
CA GLY A 1 12.89 -18.90 21.38
C GLY A 1 12.35 -17.79 20.52
N ILE A 2 12.65 -17.81 19.22
CA ILE A 2 12.25 -16.76 18.25
C ILE A 2 10.74 -16.85 17.93
N ILE A 3 10.11 -17.97 18.24
CA ILE A 3 8.67 -18.22 18.00
C ILE A 3 8.05 -18.63 19.35
N GLY A 4 7.00 -17.93 19.77
CA GLY A 4 6.26 -18.23 20.99
C GLY A 4 5.35 -19.46 20.82
N PRO A 5 5.13 -20.26 21.87
CA PRO A 5 4.26 -21.43 21.80
C PRO A 5 2.80 -21.08 21.45
N GLU A 6 2.35 -19.87 21.79
CA GLU A 6 1.01 -19.37 21.46
C GLU A 6 0.79 -19.17 19.96
N GLN A 7 1.83 -18.77 19.22
CA GLN A 7 1.75 -18.58 17.77
C GLN A 7 1.62 -19.92 17.04
N PHE A 8 2.21 -20.98 17.61
CA PHE A 8 2.13 -22.34 17.05
C PHE A 8 0.73 -22.96 17.28
N SER A 9 0.07 -22.64 18.38
CA SER A 9 -1.29 -23.11 18.65
C SER A 9 -2.30 -22.53 17.67
N HIS A 10 -2.21 -21.24 17.39
CA HIS A 10 -3.05 -20.56 16.39
C HIS A 10 -2.91 -21.16 14.97
N PHE A 11 -1.71 -21.56 14.59
CA PHE A 11 -1.49 -22.23 13.30
C PHE A 11 -2.16 -23.62 13.24
N LYS A 12 -2.09 -24.38 14.34
CA LYS A 12 -2.63 -25.72 14.42
C LYS A 12 -4.17 -25.71 14.39
N GLU A 13 -4.78 -24.68 14.97
CA GLU A 13 -6.23 -24.50 15.03
C GLU A 13 -6.82 -23.83 13.78
N SER A 14 -5.99 -23.20 12.95
CA SER A 14 -6.45 -22.53 11.74
C SER A 14 -7.02 -23.51 10.73
N ALA A 15 -8.23 -23.26 10.27
CA ALA A 15 -8.88 -24.06 9.23
C ALA A 15 -8.13 -23.95 7.89
N TRP A 16 -8.18 -25.00 7.09
CA TRP A 16 -7.63 -24.97 5.73
C TRP A 16 -8.46 -24.10 4.81
N PHE A 17 -9.76 -24.04 5.02
CA PHE A 17 -10.70 -23.27 4.24
C PHE A 17 -11.70 -22.57 5.16
N SER A 18 -11.86 -21.27 4.98
CA SER A 18 -12.84 -20.49 5.72
C SER A 18 -13.46 -19.44 4.80
N LEU A 19 -14.77 -19.29 4.92
CA LEU A 19 -15.47 -18.19 4.26
C LEU A 19 -15.37 -16.94 5.13
N PRO A 20 -15.02 -15.78 4.56
CA PRO A 20 -15.06 -14.53 5.29
C PRO A 20 -16.49 -14.23 5.73
N VAL A 21 -16.67 -13.93 7.01
CA VAL A 21 -17.97 -13.54 7.58
C VAL A 21 -18.03 -12.02 7.65
N PRO A 22 -18.75 -11.35 6.72
CA PRO A 22 -18.90 -9.90 6.76
C PRO A 22 -19.58 -9.45 8.05
N GLY A 23 -19.12 -8.35 8.63
CA GLY A 23 -19.75 -7.76 9.80
C GLY A 23 -19.47 -8.46 11.15
N SER A 24 -18.52 -9.41 11.21
CA SER A 24 -18.17 -10.12 12.46
C SER A 24 -17.68 -9.20 13.58
N TYR A 25 -17.15 -8.04 13.23
CA TYR A 25 -16.65 -7.02 14.19
C TYR A 25 -17.73 -6.02 14.65
N GLY A 26 -18.95 -6.10 14.10
CA GLY A 26 -20.00 -5.12 14.33
C GLY A 26 -19.75 -3.79 13.61
N LEU A 27 -20.80 -2.99 13.49
CA LEU A 27 -20.73 -1.63 12.95
C LEU A 27 -21.00 -0.65 14.09
N SER A 28 -20.01 0.16 14.44
CA SER A 28 -20.15 1.26 15.38
C SER A 28 -19.83 2.58 14.69
N PHE A 29 -20.62 3.60 14.94
CA PHE A 29 -20.41 4.92 14.38
C PHE A 29 -20.04 5.91 15.47
N SER A 30 -18.90 6.59 15.31
CA SER A 30 -18.45 7.65 16.21
C SER A 30 -18.23 8.94 15.42
N THR A 31 -18.97 9.98 15.77
CA THR A 31 -18.88 11.30 15.13
C THR A 31 -17.48 11.92 15.27
N ALA A 32 -16.78 11.63 16.37
CA ALA A 32 -15.43 12.14 16.63
C ALA A 32 -14.39 11.64 15.60
N LEU A 33 -14.64 10.49 14.97
CA LEU A 33 -13.73 9.90 13.99
C LEU A 33 -13.92 10.43 12.57
N ILE A 34 -14.97 11.20 12.29
CA ILE A 34 -15.24 11.69 10.93
C ILE A 34 -14.10 12.55 10.42
N ILE A 35 -13.65 13.53 11.20
CA ILE A 35 -12.60 14.47 10.79
C ILE A 35 -11.27 13.75 10.51
N PRO A 36 -10.72 12.91 11.42
CA PRO A 36 -9.52 12.14 11.13
C PRO A 36 -9.64 11.26 9.89
N PHE A 37 -10.78 10.59 9.69
CA PHE A 37 -10.99 9.73 8.52
C PHE A 37 -11.08 10.52 7.21
N VAL A 38 -11.70 11.69 7.20
CA VAL A 38 -11.75 12.57 6.02
C VAL A 38 -10.34 13.04 5.64
N VAL A 39 -9.52 13.45 6.61
CA VAL A 39 -8.13 13.85 6.38
C VAL A 39 -7.31 12.68 5.83
N ALA A 40 -7.45 11.49 6.42
CA ALA A 40 -6.79 10.27 5.96
C ALA A 40 -7.22 9.89 4.54
N ALA A 41 -8.51 9.99 4.22
CA ALA A 41 -9.04 9.71 2.89
C ALA A 41 -8.50 10.68 1.82
N LEU A 42 -8.42 11.97 2.13
CA LEU A 42 -7.83 12.97 1.24
C LEU A 42 -6.34 12.70 0.99
N SER A 43 -5.58 12.39 2.05
CA SER A 43 -4.16 12.04 1.94
C SER A 43 -3.95 10.77 1.11
N SER A 44 -4.79 9.75 1.32
CA SER A 44 -4.77 8.51 0.54
C SER A 44 -5.13 8.75 -0.93
N ALA A 45 -6.09 9.62 -1.22
CA ALA A 45 -6.46 9.97 -2.60
C ALA A 45 -5.32 10.69 -3.33
N LEU A 46 -4.63 11.61 -2.67
CA LEU A 46 -3.47 12.31 -3.23
C LEU A 46 -2.31 11.33 -3.51
N LYS A 47 -2.03 10.42 -2.56
CA LYS A 47 -1.04 9.36 -2.76
C LYS A 47 -1.41 8.47 -3.96
N THR A 48 -2.65 8.03 -4.03
CA THR A 48 -3.16 7.20 -5.13
C THR A 48 -3.02 7.90 -6.48
N MET A 49 -3.31 9.20 -6.56
CA MET A 49 -3.10 10.00 -7.77
C MET A 49 -1.64 10.00 -8.20
N GLY A 50 -0.71 10.17 -7.27
CA GLY A 50 0.73 10.10 -7.52
C GLY A 50 1.16 8.74 -8.05
N ASP A 51 0.74 7.66 -7.39
CA ASP A 51 1.06 6.28 -7.75
C ASP A 51 0.53 5.92 -9.15
N LEU A 52 -0.74 6.26 -9.46
CA LEU A 52 -1.34 6.02 -10.77
C LEU A 52 -0.66 6.80 -11.89
N THR A 53 -0.30 8.07 -11.63
CA THR A 53 0.43 8.89 -12.59
C THR A 53 1.82 8.30 -12.87
N THR A 54 2.48 7.79 -11.85
CA THR A 54 3.76 7.10 -11.98
C THR A 54 3.64 5.83 -12.80
N CYS A 55 2.60 5.03 -12.57
CA CYS A 55 2.33 3.83 -13.38
C CYS A 55 2.12 4.17 -14.85
N GLN A 56 1.39 5.24 -15.17
CA GLN A 56 1.21 5.69 -16.56
C GLN A 56 2.55 6.06 -17.21
N LYS A 57 3.40 6.79 -16.47
CA LYS A 57 4.70 7.21 -16.96
C LYS A 57 5.64 6.04 -17.25
N ILE A 58 5.59 4.98 -16.44
CA ILE A 58 6.44 3.78 -16.64
C ILE A 58 5.98 2.98 -17.86
N ASN A 59 4.66 2.92 -18.09
CA ASN A 59 4.07 2.12 -19.16
C ASN A 59 4.13 2.78 -20.54
N ASP A 60 4.39 4.08 -20.62
CA ASP A 60 4.39 4.84 -21.87
C ASP A 60 5.68 5.64 -22.02
N ALA A 61 6.55 5.19 -22.92
CA ALA A 61 7.80 5.88 -23.25
C ALA A 61 7.57 7.27 -23.88
N GLY A 62 6.43 7.49 -24.51
CA GLY A 62 6.02 8.77 -25.10
C GLY A 62 5.22 9.66 -24.17
N TRP A 63 5.12 9.31 -22.88
CA TRP A 63 4.29 10.00 -21.90
C TRP A 63 4.63 11.50 -21.76
N LYS A 64 3.64 12.33 -22.07
CA LYS A 64 3.74 13.81 -21.95
C LYS A 64 2.85 14.37 -20.87
N ARG A 65 1.67 13.80 -20.70
CA ARG A 65 0.64 14.27 -19.76
C ARG A 65 -0.07 13.09 -19.11
N PRO A 66 -0.48 13.20 -17.82
CA PRO A 66 -1.31 12.19 -17.20
C PRO A 66 -2.69 12.13 -17.87
N ASP A 67 -3.17 10.92 -18.13
CA ASP A 67 -4.56 10.68 -18.48
C ASP A 67 -5.43 10.77 -17.22
N MET A 68 -6.04 11.93 -17.01
CA MET A 68 -6.88 12.21 -15.84
C MET A 68 -8.12 11.32 -15.78
N LYS A 69 -8.62 10.81 -16.94
CA LYS A 69 -9.74 9.86 -16.95
C LYS A 69 -9.33 8.52 -16.36
N ALA A 70 -8.16 8.02 -16.73
CA ALA A 70 -7.62 6.78 -16.18
C ALA A 70 -7.29 6.94 -14.67
N VAL A 71 -6.73 8.08 -14.26
CA VAL A 71 -6.46 8.39 -12.86
C VAL A 71 -7.76 8.42 -12.05
N SER A 72 -8.80 9.11 -12.53
CA SER A 72 -10.10 9.19 -11.87
C SER A 72 -10.75 7.80 -11.69
N ARG A 73 -10.70 6.96 -12.74
CA ARG A 73 -11.19 5.57 -12.67
C ARG A 73 -10.40 4.73 -11.67
N GLY A 74 -9.08 4.92 -11.60
CA GLY A 74 -8.23 4.23 -10.64
C GLY A 74 -8.56 4.64 -9.19
N ILE A 75 -8.77 5.92 -8.92
CA ILE A 75 -9.19 6.41 -7.60
C ILE A 75 -10.56 5.84 -7.23
N LEU A 76 -11.50 5.81 -8.19
CA LEU A 76 -12.82 5.22 -7.96
C LEU A 76 -12.73 3.73 -7.64
N ALA A 77 -11.89 2.98 -8.36
CA ALA A 77 -11.65 1.56 -8.09
C ALA A 77 -11.08 1.33 -6.68
N CYS A 78 -10.12 2.16 -6.25
CA CYS A 78 -9.60 2.12 -4.87
C CYS A 78 -10.69 2.45 -3.84
N ALA A 79 -11.54 3.43 -4.11
CA ALA A 79 -12.64 3.80 -3.22
C ALA A 79 -13.67 2.66 -3.08
N CYS A 80 -14.03 2.02 -4.19
CA CYS A 80 -14.90 0.83 -4.17
C CYS A 80 -14.26 -0.33 -3.40
N GLY A 81 -12.96 -0.58 -3.62
CA GLY A 81 -12.20 -1.58 -2.87
C GLY A 81 -12.21 -1.30 -1.37
N ASN A 82 -12.00 -0.06 -0.96
CA ASN A 82 -12.04 0.36 0.45
C ASN A 82 -13.43 0.22 1.06
N LEU A 83 -14.48 0.52 0.30
CA LEU A 83 -15.86 0.31 0.76
C LEU A 83 -16.13 -1.19 1.02
N MET A 84 -15.74 -2.04 0.07
CA MET A 84 -15.90 -3.50 0.23
C MET A 84 -15.05 -4.03 1.39
N SER A 85 -13.82 -3.57 1.54
CA SER A 85 -12.96 -3.94 2.68
C SER A 85 -13.58 -3.53 4.00
N GLY A 86 -14.11 -2.32 4.10
CA GLY A 86 -14.79 -1.84 5.30
C GLY A 86 -16.03 -2.68 5.65
N LEU A 87 -16.85 -3.04 4.66
CA LEU A 87 -18.00 -3.94 4.86
C LEU A 87 -17.58 -5.34 5.28
N ALA A 88 -16.45 -5.83 4.79
CA ALA A 88 -15.89 -7.13 5.19
C ALA A 88 -15.16 -7.09 6.54
N GLY A 89 -15.02 -5.92 7.19
CA GLY A 89 -14.26 -5.77 8.42
C GLY A 89 -12.73 -5.81 8.22
N ALA A 90 -12.26 -5.57 6.99
CA ALA A 90 -10.85 -5.53 6.66
C ALA A 90 -10.28 -4.10 6.69
N LEU A 91 -8.96 -3.99 6.71
CA LEU A 91 -8.26 -2.70 6.68
C LEU A 91 -8.42 -2.00 5.32
N GLY A 92 -8.35 -0.68 5.34
CA GLY A 92 -8.34 0.14 4.13
C GLY A 92 -7.15 -0.19 3.22
N GLN A 93 -7.39 -0.12 1.91
CA GLN A 93 -6.40 -0.45 0.88
C GLN A 93 -5.87 0.81 0.20
N SER A 94 -4.62 0.79 -0.20
CA SER A 94 -4.03 1.82 -1.05
C SER A 94 -3.04 1.18 -2.03
N PRO A 95 -2.77 1.81 -3.19
CA PRO A 95 -1.72 1.36 -4.08
C PRO A 95 -0.38 1.27 -3.38
N SER A 96 0.43 0.28 -3.75
CA SER A 96 1.75 0.07 -3.17
C SER A 96 2.83 0.74 -4.01
N SER A 97 3.38 1.84 -3.51
CA SER A 97 4.50 2.55 -4.18
C SER A 97 5.75 1.68 -4.28
N SER A 98 5.97 0.76 -3.32
CA SER A 98 7.09 -0.19 -3.38
C SER A 98 6.96 -1.17 -4.54
N ASN A 99 5.74 -1.64 -4.84
CA ASN A 99 5.50 -2.51 -6.00
C ASN A 99 5.68 -1.77 -7.33
N ILE A 100 5.38 -0.47 -7.37
CA ILE A 100 5.68 0.37 -8.53
C ILE A 100 7.20 0.45 -8.74
N GLY A 101 7.96 0.68 -7.66
CA GLY A 101 9.42 0.66 -7.70
C GLY A 101 9.99 -0.68 -8.18
N LEU A 102 9.44 -1.78 -7.70
CA LEU A 102 9.82 -3.12 -8.14
C LEU A 102 9.49 -3.34 -9.64
N SER A 103 8.35 -2.85 -10.11
CA SER A 103 7.97 -2.91 -11.53
C SER A 103 8.94 -2.12 -12.41
N ILE A 104 9.43 -0.97 -11.94
CA ILE A 104 10.49 -0.20 -12.63
C ILE A 104 11.78 -1.03 -12.70
N ALA A 105 12.21 -1.60 -11.59
CA ALA A 105 13.46 -2.34 -11.49
C ALA A 105 13.48 -3.62 -12.32
N THR A 106 12.33 -4.32 -12.40
CA THR A 106 12.19 -5.59 -13.13
C THR A 106 11.72 -5.44 -14.58
N GLY A 107 11.22 -4.25 -14.97
CA GLY A 107 10.57 -4.04 -16.26
C GLY A 107 9.22 -4.77 -16.42
N ALA A 108 8.71 -5.37 -15.35
CA ALA A 108 7.48 -6.18 -15.36
C ALA A 108 6.24 -5.28 -15.18
N THR A 109 5.72 -4.74 -16.28
CA THR A 109 4.59 -3.78 -16.27
C THR A 109 3.32 -4.34 -16.91
N SER A 110 3.27 -5.63 -17.21
CA SER A 110 2.12 -6.27 -17.88
C SER A 110 0.87 -6.30 -16.99
N ARG A 111 -0.29 -5.97 -17.57
CA ARG A 111 -1.60 -6.10 -16.93
C ARG A 111 -1.92 -7.54 -16.50
N THR A 112 -1.39 -8.52 -17.22
CA THR A 112 -1.57 -9.95 -16.93
C THR A 112 -1.01 -10.30 -15.55
N ILE A 113 0.11 -9.70 -15.17
CA ILE A 113 0.72 -9.89 -13.83
C ILE A 113 -0.24 -9.39 -12.74
N ALA A 114 -0.87 -8.23 -12.96
CA ALA A 114 -1.83 -7.69 -11.99
C ALA A 114 -3.06 -8.60 -11.81
N TYR A 115 -3.60 -9.14 -12.91
CA TYR A 115 -4.72 -10.10 -12.84
C TYR A 115 -4.32 -11.40 -12.15
N ALA A 116 -3.14 -11.95 -12.47
CA ALA A 116 -2.63 -13.16 -11.84
C ALA A 116 -2.42 -12.95 -10.33
N THR A 117 -1.81 -11.83 -9.94
CA THR A 117 -1.59 -11.47 -8.53
C THR A 117 -2.92 -11.32 -7.80
N GLY A 118 -3.90 -10.62 -8.40
CA GLY A 118 -5.24 -10.48 -7.83
C GLY A 118 -5.94 -11.83 -7.65
N GLY A 119 -5.85 -12.72 -8.63
CA GLY A 119 -6.39 -14.08 -8.55
C GLY A 119 -5.75 -14.90 -7.44
N ILE A 120 -4.43 -14.84 -7.29
CA ILE A 120 -3.70 -15.52 -6.21
C ILE A 120 -4.11 -14.97 -4.85
N LEU A 121 -4.21 -13.65 -4.70
CA LEU A 121 -4.64 -13.03 -3.43
C LEU A 121 -6.07 -13.42 -3.05
N ILE A 122 -6.99 -13.49 -4.03
CA ILE A 122 -8.36 -13.97 -3.78
C ILE A 122 -8.33 -15.44 -3.32
N ALA A 123 -7.55 -16.30 -4.00
CA ALA A 123 -7.43 -17.70 -3.58
C ALA A 123 -6.85 -17.82 -2.17
N LEU A 124 -5.84 -17.04 -1.83
CA LEU A 124 -5.23 -17.00 -0.49
C LEU A 124 -6.19 -16.50 0.59
N ALA A 125 -7.12 -15.62 0.25
CA ALA A 125 -8.13 -15.11 1.19
C ALA A 125 -9.05 -16.22 1.73
N PHE A 126 -9.25 -17.30 0.97
CA PHE A 126 -10.01 -18.47 1.42
C PHE A 126 -9.19 -19.50 2.21
N MET A 127 -7.88 -19.27 2.34
CA MET A 127 -6.95 -20.20 2.97
C MET A 127 -6.29 -19.58 4.23
N PRO A 128 -7.01 -19.48 5.36
CA PRO A 128 -6.48 -18.84 6.59
C PRO A 128 -5.20 -19.49 7.09
N LYS A 129 -4.99 -20.77 6.82
CA LYS A 129 -3.79 -21.51 7.22
C LYS A 129 -2.52 -20.97 6.58
N ILE A 130 -2.60 -20.52 5.31
CA ILE A 130 -1.46 -19.87 4.64
C ILE A 130 -1.23 -18.48 5.24
N ALA A 131 -2.30 -17.73 5.52
CA ALA A 131 -2.18 -16.44 6.20
C ALA A 131 -1.52 -16.58 7.60
N ALA A 132 -1.84 -17.65 8.34
CA ALA A 132 -1.24 -17.93 9.64
C ALA A 132 0.29 -18.17 9.54
N VAL A 133 0.81 -18.69 8.44
CA VAL A 133 2.27 -18.81 8.20
C VAL A 133 2.95 -17.45 8.25
N PHE A 134 2.33 -16.41 7.67
CA PHE A 134 2.88 -15.06 7.70
C PHE A 134 2.84 -14.45 9.11
N VAL A 135 1.85 -14.82 9.92
CA VAL A 135 1.75 -14.36 11.32
C VAL A 135 2.86 -14.96 12.19
N ILE A 136 3.29 -16.20 11.89
CA ILE A 136 4.36 -16.86 12.63
C ILE A 136 5.75 -16.38 12.20
N MET A 137 5.84 -15.61 11.10
CA MET A 137 7.13 -15.15 10.58
C MET A 137 7.90 -14.34 11.64
N PRO A 138 9.17 -14.71 11.94
CA PRO A 138 9.97 -13.98 12.92
C PRO A 138 10.12 -12.51 12.55
N THR A 139 10.03 -11.61 13.56
CA THR A 139 10.16 -10.17 13.38
C THR A 139 11.41 -9.74 12.58
N PRO A 140 12.60 -10.36 12.75
CA PRO A 140 13.77 -10.02 11.93
C PRO A 140 13.59 -10.29 10.45
N VAL A 141 12.85 -11.36 10.08
CA VAL A 141 12.57 -11.70 8.68
C VAL A 141 11.59 -10.70 8.07
N MET A 142 10.54 -10.34 8.83
CA MET A 142 9.63 -9.28 8.42
C MET A 142 10.36 -7.94 8.26
N GLY A 143 11.24 -7.59 9.21
CA GLY A 143 12.05 -6.38 9.12
C GLY A 143 12.94 -6.35 7.88
N ALA A 144 13.61 -7.45 7.56
CA ALA A 144 14.45 -7.55 6.36
C ALA A 144 13.64 -7.40 5.07
N SER A 145 12.45 -8.02 4.98
CA SER A 145 11.57 -7.88 3.81
C SER A 145 11.02 -6.46 3.66
N LEU A 146 10.73 -5.77 4.76
CA LEU A 146 10.31 -4.37 4.74
C LEU A 146 11.44 -3.44 4.27
N ILE A 147 12.67 -3.63 4.77
CA ILE A 147 13.84 -2.85 4.32
C ILE A 147 14.04 -3.02 2.81
N PHE A 148 13.93 -4.25 2.30
CA PHE A 148 14.01 -4.53 0.87
C PHE A 148 12.92 -3.78 0.08
N ALA A 149 11.66 -3.86 0.50
CA ALA A 149 10.54 -3.19 -0.17
C ALA A 149 10.68 -1.66 -0.13
N VAL A 150 11.07 -1.10 1.01
CA VAL A 150 11.27 0.35 1.19
C VAL A 150 12.43 0.86 0.33
N SER A 151 13.49 0.09 0.14
CA SER A 151 14.61 0.46 -0.73
C SER A 151 14.15 0.72 -2.17
N PHE A 152 13.28 -0.12 -2.73
CA PHE A 152 12.69 0.13 -4.05
C PHE A 152 11.77 1.35 -4.08
N MET A 153 11.02 1.58 -3.00
CA MET A 153 10.16 2.75 -2.90
C MET A 153 10.97 4.06 -2.89
N VAL A 154 12.05 4.10 -2.13
CA VAL A 154 12.97 5.26 -2.08
C VAL A 154 13.62 5.49 -3.44
N LEU A 155 14.14 4.41 -4.07
CA LEU A 155 14.77 4.50 -5.39
C LEU A 155 13.78 5.04 -6.44
N ALA A 156 12.55 4.51 -6.48
CA ALA A 156 11.50 4.99 -7.37
C ALA A 156 11.16 6.47 -7.13
N GLY A 157 11.07 6.89 -5.87
CA GLY A 157 10.85 8.28 -5.50
C GLY A 157 11.95 9.20 -6.03
N ILE A 158 13.20 8.82 -5.84
CA ILE A 158 14.36 9.56 -6.34
C ILE A 158 14.35 9.63 -7.88
N GLN A 159 14.10 8.52 -8.56
CA GLN A 159 14.03 8.51 -10.03
C GLN A 159 12.94 9.43 -10.58
N ILE A 160 11.79 9.47 -9.92
CA ILE A 160 10.68 10.37 -10.32
C ILE A 160 11.08 11.83 -10.10
N MET A 161 11.69 12.14 -8.96
CA MET A 161 12.18 13.50 -8.67
C MET A 161 13.20 13.97 -9.69
N LEU A 162 14.18 13.13 -10.03
CA LEU A 162 15.26 13.44 -10.97
C LEU A 162 14.83 13.38 -12.45
N SER A 163 13.65 12.86 -12.76
CA SER A 163 13.19 12.69 -14.14
C SER A 163 12.89 14.00 -14.89
N ARG A 164 12.90 15.13 -14.21
CA ARG A 164 12.76 16.48 -14.79
C ARG A 164 13.77 17.42 -14.13
N MET A 165 14.25 18.43 -14.87
CA MET A 165 15.09 19.48 -14.30
C MET A 165 14.40 20.09 -13.07
N ILE A 166 15.12 20.08 -11.97
CA ILE A 166 14.66 20.57 -10.67
C ILE A 166 14.86 22.08 -10.65
N ALA A 167 13.77 22.84 -10.85
CA ALA A 167 13.80 24.29 -10.64
C ALA A 167 13.94 24.60 -9.13
N SER A 168 14.60 25.69 -8.77
CA SER A 168 14.89 26.09 -7.38
C SER A 168 13.67 26.06 -6.46
N ARG A 169 12.49 26.44 -6.98
CA ARG A 169 11.22 26.37 -6.24
C ARG A 169 10.83 24.94 -5.85
N LYS A 170 11.08 23.98 -6.74
CA LYS A 170 10.77 22.55 -6.48
C LYS A 170 11.72 21.96 -5.47
N THR A 171 13.01 22.34 -5.53
CA THR A 171 14.03 21.93 -4.54
C THR A 171 13.62 22.34 -3.14
N PHE A 172 13.16 23.60 -2.99
CA PHE A 172 12.71 24.11 -1.71
C PHE A 172 11.52 23.31 -1.16
N VAL A 173 10.49 23.06 -2.00
CA VAL A 173 9.30 22.28 -1.59
C VAL A 173 9.67 20.86 -1.20
N ILE A 174 10.54 20.19 -1.96
CA ILE A 174 11.00 18.83 -1.66
C ILE A 174 11.79 18.81 -0.35
N GLY A 175 12.74 19.74 -0.18
CA GLY A 175 13.57 19.84 1.02
C GLY A 175 12.72 20.08 2.27
N MET A 176 11.79 21.02 2.23
CA MET A 176 10.87 21.30 3.34
C MET A 176 9.99 20.09 3.66
N SER A 177 9.46 19.41 2.64
CA SER A 177 8.62 18.22 2.86
C SER A 177 9.39 17.08 3.54
N ILE A 178 10.67 16.87 3.16
CA ILE A 178 11.53 15.87 3.79
C ILE A 178 11.82 16.26 5.24
N ILE A 179 12.18 17.51 5.49
CA ILE A 179 12.49 18.00 6.83
C ILE A 179 11.27 17.86 7.74
N PHE A 180 10.08 18.30 7.30
CA PHE A 180 8.87 18.13 8.08
C PHE A 180 8.51 16.67 8.30
N GLY A 181 8.65 15.80 7.28
CA GLY A 181 8.40 14.37 7.41
C GLY A 181 9.30 13.69 8.43
N LEU A 182 10.59 14.04 8.43
CA LEU A 182 11.56 13.49 9.38
C LEU A 182 11.42 14.10 10.78
N SER A 183 11.02 15.37 10.89
CA SER A 183 10.89 16.04 12.19
C SER A 183 9.82 15.39 13.07
N VAL A 184 8.74 14.89 12.48
CA VAL A 184 7.67 14.20 13.22
C VAL A 184 8.19 12.91 13.87
N ASP A 185 9.14 12.22 13.22
CA ASP A 185 9.67 10.95 13.73
C ASP A 185 10.87 11.16 14.69
N LEU A 186 11.65 12.24 14.50
CA LEU A 186 12.87 12.52 15.25
C LEU A 186 12.62 13.31 16.56
N ILE A 187 11.49 14.00 16.70
CA ILE A 187 11.19 14.76 17.90
C ILE A 187 10.25 13.95 18.80
N PRO A 188 10.76 13.28 19.85
CA PRO A 188 9.93 12.54 20.78
C PRO A 188 9.04 13.52 21.57
N GLY A 189 7.73 13.43 21.38
CA GLY A 189 6.74 14.19 22.15
C GLY A 189 5.86 15.17 21.37
N ILE A 190 5.85 15.12 20.04
CA ILE A 190 4.83 15.78 19.21
C ILE A 190 3.72 14.76 18.86
#